data_b3f3b988f96594948b4b5873bcf0226e
#
_entry.id   b3f3b988f96594948b4b5873bcf0226e
#
_cell.length_a   1.000
_cell.length_b   1.000
_cell.length_c   1.000
_cell.angle_alpha   90.00
_cell.angle_beta   90.00
_cell.angle_gamma   90.00
#
_symmetry.space_group_name_H-M   'P 1'
#
loop_
_entity.id
_entity.type
_entity.pdbx_description
1 polymer ?
#
loop_
_entity_poly.entity_id
_entity_poly.type
_entity_poly.pdbx_seq_one_letter_code
_entity_poly.pdbx_strand_id
1 'polypeptide(L)'
;EMGITLDTYWVAAAGADVCEWIRLLKDRIPCVHLKDMQIKGWNQIMAPVMEGNLNFPAIFKELENSCCEYMLVEQDVCTQGSPFECLKTSYDNLAKAGYR
;
A
#
# COMPACT_ATOMS: atom_id res chain seq x y z
N GLU A 1 -7.32 -24.13 -1.64
CA GLU A 1 -6.14 -23.24 -1.68
C GLU A 1 -6.37 -22.00 -0.87
N MET A 2 -5.29 -21.48 -0.33
CA MET A 2 -5.36 -20.34 0.58
C MET A 2 -5.01 -19.05 -0.16
N GLY A 3 -5.86 -18.03 -0.05
CA GLY A 3 -5.54 -16.69 -0.49
C GLY A 3 -4.73 -15.96 0.57
N ILE A 4 -4.02 -14.93 0.15
CA ILE A 4 -3.16 -14.14 1.02
C ILE A 4 -3.57 -12.67 0.87
N THR A 5 -3.68 -11.95 1.99
CA THR A 5 -3.81 -10.50 1.98
C THR A 5 -2.44 -9.91 2.24
N LEU A 6 -1.88 -9.25 1.24
CA LEU A 6 -0.56 -8.64 1.33
C LEU A 6 -0.70 -7.19 1.79
N ASP A 7 0.17 -6.75 2.69
CA ASP A 7 0.22 -5.37 3.17
C ASP A 7 1.51 -4.72 2.70
N THR A 8 1.37 -3.64 1.94
CA THR A 8 2.53 -3.00 1.29
C THR A 8 3.52 -2.43 2.30
N TYR A 9 3.02 -1.81 3.37
CA TYR A 9 3.89 -1.24 4.40
C TYR A 9 4.69 -2.33 5.12
N TRP A 10 4.01 -3.40 5.56
CA TRP A 10 4.69 -4.41 6.38
C TRP A 10 5.67 -5.24 5.58
N VAL A 11 5.42 -5.46 4.28
CA VAL A 11 6.41 -6.12 3.41
C VAL A 11 7.67 -5.26 3.32
N ALA A 12 7.50 -3.96 3.08
CA ALA A 12 8.63 -3.04 3.01
C ALA A 12 9.34 -2.90 4.36
N ALA A 13 8.56 -2.84 5.45
CA ALA A 13 9.12 -2.72 6.81
C ALA A 13 9.96 -3.94 7.18
N ALA A 14 9.62 -5.10 6.65
CA ALA A 14 10.39 -6.32 6.87
C ALA A 14 11.65 -6.36 6.02
N GLY A 15 11.91 -5.34 5.19
CA GLY A 15 13.09 -5.27 4.35
C GLY A 15 12.95 -5.96 3.00
N ALA A 16 11.73 -6.34 2.61
CA ALA A 16 11.48 -7.03 1.36
C ALA A 16 11.00 -6.06 0.28
N ASP A 17 11.15 -6.46 -0.98
CA ASP A 17 10.68 -5.69 -2.12
C ASP A 17 9.20 -6.02 -2.36
N VAL A 18 8.34 -5.01 -2.25
CA VAL A 18 6.90 -5.20 -2.39
C VAL A 18 6.54 -5.75 -3.77
N CYS A 19 7.13 -5.19 -4.82
CA CYS A 19 6.84 -5.62 -6.20
C CYS A 19 7.24 -7.07 -6.43
N GLU A 20 8.37 -7.48 -5.87
CA GLU A 20 8.84 -8.86 -6.00
C GLU A 20 7.87 -9.84 -5.35
N TRP A 21 7.38 -9.51 -4.14
CA TRP A 21 6.43 -10.36 -3.46
C TRP A 21 5.08 -10.42 -4.18
N ILE A 22 4.65 -9.31 -4.78
CA ILE A 22 3.43 -9.31 -5.59
C ILE A 22 3.60 -10.26 -6.79
N ARG A 23 4.75 -10.20 -7.46
CA ARG A 23 5.03 -11.10 -8.58
C ARG A 23 5.02 -12.56 -8.16
N LEU A 24 5.63 -12.86 -7.02
CA LEU A 24 5.68 -14.24 -6.50
C LEU A 24 4.30 -14.78 -6.15
N LEU A 25 3.42 -13.92 -5.64
CA LEU A 25 2.12 -14.32 -5.11
C LEU A 25 0.96 -13.91 -6.02
N LYS A 26 1.24 -13.54 -7.26
CA LYS A 26 0.26 -12.87 -8.12
C LYS A 26 -1.07 -13.63 -8.29
N ASP A 27 -1.04 -14.95 -8.15
CA ASP A 27 -2.25 -15.79 -8.33
C ASP A 27 -2.93 -16.10 -6.99
N ARG A 28 -2.45 -15.51 -5.87
CA ARG A 28 -2.89 -15.85 -4.53
C ARG A 28 -3.24 -14.64 -3.67
N ILE A 29 -3.26 -13.42 -4.24
CA ILE A 29 -3.52 -12.19 -3.49
C ILE A 29 -4.78 -11.48 -3.99
N PRO A 30 -5.97 -12.03 -3.69
CA PRO A 30 -7.21 -11.38 -4.13
C PRO A 30 -7.43 -10.01 -3.49
N CYS A 31 -6.78 -9.73 -2.37
CA CYS A 31 -6.94 -8.50 -1.61
C CYS A 31 -5.58 -8.00 -1.12
N VAL A 32 -5.39 -6.69 -1.16
CA VAL A 32 -4.15 -6.04 -0.72
C VAL A 32 -4.50 -4.87 0.17
N HIS A 33 -3.76 -4.71 1.26
CA HIS A 33 -3.83 -3.51 2.09
C HIS A 33 -2.82 -2.50 1.55
N LEU A 34 -3.29 -1.35 1.12
CA LEU A 34 -2.43 -0.26 0.66
C LEU A 34 -2.09 0.63 1.85
N LYS A 35 -0.81 0.71 2.14
CA LYS A 35 -0.29 1.47 3.26
C LYS A 35 1.09 1.95 2.88
N ASP A 36 1.35 3.24 3.01
CA ASP A 36 2.64 3.81 2.64
C ASP A 36 3.52 4.00 3.86
N MET A 37 4.80 4.22 3.62
CA MET A 37 5.80 4.39 4.65
C MET A 37 6.61 5.65 4.38
N GLN A 38 6.94 6.35 5.45
CA GLN A 38 7.77 7.54 5.40
C GLN A 38 8.80 7.46 6.51
N ILE A 39 9.95 8.08 6.28
CA ILE A 39 10.97 8.21 7.32
C ILE A 39 10.93 9.65 7.81
N LYS A 40 10.76 9.82 9.12
CA LYS A 40 10.79 11.13 9.76
C LYS A 40 11.89 11.11 10.82
N GLY A 41 12.99 11.85 10.56
CA GLY A 41 14.19 11.71 11.36
C GLY A 41 14.75 10.30 11.21
N TRP A 42 14.84 9.56 12.28
CA TRP A 42 15.26 8.16 12.28
C TRP A 42 14.09 7.21 12.49
N ASN A 43 12.85 7.74 12.48
CA ASN A 43 11.67 6.94 12.75
C ASN A 43 10.94 6.60 11.46
N GLN A 44 10.52 5.35 11.37
CA GLN A 44 9.66 4.85 10.33
C GLN A 44 8.21 5.11 10.76
N ILE A 45 7.45 5.80 9.92
CA ILE A 45 6.05 6.09 10.22
C ILE A 45 5.16 5.67 9.05
N MET A 46 3.87 5.49 9.34
CA MET A 46 2.88 5.22 8.30
C MET A 46 2.48 6.53 7.64
N ALA A 47 2.30 6.50 6.34
CA ALA A 47 1.91 7.66 5.55
C ALA A 47 0.68 7.33 4.71
N PRO A 48 -0.14 8.34 4.38
CA PRO A 48 -1.21 8.13 3.41
C PRO A 48 -0.64 7.62 2.09
N VAL A 49 -1.44 6.86 1.38
CA VAL A 49 -1.01 6.23 0.12
C VAL A 49 -0.49 7.29 -0.85
N MET A 50 0.70 7.07 -1.38
CA MET A 50 1.43 7.92 -2.32
C MET A 50 1.99 9.20 -1.70
N GLU A 51 1.98 9.33 -0.37
CA GLU A 51 2.63 10.45 0.32
C GLU A 51 3.97 10.06 0.94
N GLY A 52 4.37 8.81 0.80
CA GLY A 52 5.59 8.30 1.42
C GLY A 52 6.62 7.82 0.42
N ASN A 53 7.40 6.83 0.82
CA ASN A 53 8.59 6.38 0.10
C ASN A 53 8.36 5.15 -0.78
N LEU A 54 7.24 4.46 -0.65
CA LEU A 54 7.00 3.26 -1.47
C LEU A 54 6.68 3.66 -2.90
N ASN A 55 7.13 2.84 -3.85
CA ASN A 55 6.93 3.09 -5.27
C ASN A 55 5.56 2.58 -5.69
N PHE A 56 4.51 3.33 -5.37
CA PHE A 56 3.15 2.92 -5.68
C PHE A 56 2.85 2.79 -7.18
N PRO A 57 3.37 3.66 -8.06
CA PRO A 57 3.16 3.41 -9.49
C PRO A 57 3.60 2.02 -9.93
N ALA A 58 4.77 1.56 -9.46
CA ALA A 58 5.25 0.21 -9.77
C ALA A 58 4.40 -0.85 -9.08
N ILE A 59 3.99 -0.61 -7.83
CA ILE A 59 3.12 -1.53 -7.09
C ILE A 59 1.80 -1.72 -7.82
N PHE A 60 1.17 -0.63 -8.27
CA PHE A 60 -0.09 -0.70 -9.00
C PHE A 60 0.06 -1.52 -10.28
N LYS A 61 1.17 -1.33 -10.99
CA LYS A 61 1.41 -2.07 -12.23
C LYS A 61 1.50 -3.56 -11.97
N GLU A 62 2.19 -3.96 -10.90
CA GLU A 62 2.28 -5.38 -10.54
C GLU A 62 0.93 -5.92 -10.11
N LEU A 63 0.14 -5.14 -9.37
CA LEU A 63 -1.19 -5.56 -8.95
C LEU A 63 -2.13 -5.74 -10.14
N GLU A 64 -2.00 -4.92 -11.17
CA GLU A 64 -2.79 -5.07 -12.40
C GLU A 64 -2.48 -6.39 -13.11
N ASN A 65 -1.29 -6.93 -12.91
CA ASN A 65 -0.87 -8.21 -13.49
C ASN A 65 -1.09 -9.38 -12.53
N SER A 66 -1.86 -9.18 -11.48
CA SER A 66 -2.14 -10.19 -10.45
C SER A 66 -3.62 -10.50 -10.41
N CYS A 67 -4.01 -11.41 -9.51
CA CYS A 67 -5.42 -11.73 -9.29
C CYS A 67 -6.09 -10.77 -8.31
N CYS A 68 -5.43 -9.67 -7.94
CA CYS A 68 -5.97 -8.72 -6.96
C CYS A 68 -7.25 -8.07 -7.46
N GLU A 69 -8.31 -8.21 -6.67
CA GLU A 69 -9.62 -7.62 -6.96
C GLU A 69 -9.91 -6.40 -6.12
N TYR A 70 -9.36 -6.38 -4.90
CA TYR A 70 -9.67 -5.32 -3.92
C TYR A 70 -8.41 -4.74 -3.34
N MET A 71 -8.30 -3.42 -3.40
CA MET A 71 -7.24 -2.66 -2.74
C MET A 71 -7.88 -1.87 -1.61
N LEU A 72 -7.54 -2.22 -0.39
CA LEU A 72 -8.11 -1.60 0.81
C LEU A 72 -7.07 -0.67 1.42
N VAL A 73 -7.42 0.60 1.56
CA VAL A 73 -6.55 1.57 2.23
C VAL A 73 -6.61 1.30 3.73
N GLU A 74 -5.44 1.25 4.35
CA GLU A 74 -5.34 1.07 5.79
C GLU A 74 -4.28 2.02 6.34
N GLN A 75 -4.58 2.60 7.50
CA GLN A 75 -3.63 3.44 8.20
C GLN A 75 -3.83 3.25 9.70
N ASP A 76 -2.96 2.44 10.30
CA ASP A 76 -3.08 2.08 11.71
C ASP A 76 -2.76 3.26 12.64
N VAL A 77 -1.79 4.08 12.24
CA VAL A 77 -1.37 5.25 13.02
C VAL A 77 -1.30 6.44 12.07
N CYS A 78 -2.00 7.52 12.40
CA CYS A 78 -1.97 8.75 11.62
C CYS A 78 -1.34 9.86 12.45
N THR A 79 -0.16 10.35 12.01
CA THR A 79 0.54 11.44 12.67
C THR A 79 0.46 12.74 11.86
N GLN A 80 -0.14 12.70 10.66
CA GLN A 80 -0.21 13.83 9.75
C GLN A 80 -1.52 14.59 9.84
N GLY A 81 -2.37 14.25 10.80
CA GLY A 81 -3.68 14.88 11.00
C GLY A 81 -4.63 13.87 11.63
N SER A 82 -5.92 14.02 11.42
CA SER A 82 -6.90 13.05 11.90
C SER A 82 -6.89 11.80 11.01
N PRO A 83 -7.37 10.66 11.51
CA PRO A 83 -7.51 9.47 10.67
C PRO A 83 -8.35 9.71 9.42
N PHE A 84 -9.38 10.52 9.52
CA PHE A 84 -10.23 10.83 8.36
C PHE A 84 -9.49 11.65 7.31
N GLU A 85 -8.64 12.57 7.75
CA GLU A 85 -7.81 13.36 6.83
C GLU A 85 -6.81 12.48 6.11
N CYS A 86 -6.18 11.54 6.82
CA CYS A 86 -5.23 10.61 6.21
C CYS A 86 -5.93 9.73 5.17
N LEU A 87 -7.10 9.19 5.51
CA LEU A 87 -7.87 8.37 4.58
C LEU A 87 -8.33 9.16 3.36
N LYS A 88 -8.73 10.42 3.57
CA LYS A 88 -9.13 11.28 2.46
C LYS A 88 -7.95 11.54 1.52
N THR A 89 -6.77 11.81 2.07
CA THR A 89 -5.58 12.02 1.25
C THR A 89 -5.28 10.78 0.40
N SER A 90 -5.35 9.60 1.00
CA SER A 90 -5.16 8.35 0.28
C SER A 90 -6.20 8.19 -0.84
N TYR A 91 -7.46 8.46 -0.54
CA TYR A 91 -8.53 8.38 -1.52
C TYR A 91 -8.29 9.33 -2.70
N ASP A 92 -7.95 10.58 -2.39
CA ASP A 92 -7.72 11.59 -3.44
C ASP A 92 -6.55 11.17 -4.34
N ASN A 93 -5.48 10.64 -3.75
CA ASN A 93 -4.31 10.20 -4.51
C ASN A 93 -4.65 9.00 -5.40
N LEU A 94 -5.41 8.04 -4.88
CA LEU A 94 -5.84 6.89 -5.65
C LEU A 94 -6.78 7.29 -6.80
N ALA A 95 -7.69 8.22 -6.55
CA ALA A 95 -8.60 8.70 -7.58
C ALA A 95 -7.82 9.38 -8.71
N LYS A 96 -6.79 10.17 -8.38
CA LYS A 96 -5.92 10.81 -9.39
C LYS A 96 -5.16 9.78 -10.20
N ALA A 97 -4.82 8.65 -9.59
CA ALA A 97 -4.11 7.56 -10.25
C ALA A 97 -5.05 6.67 -11.06
N GLY A 98 -6.36 6.90 -11.00
CA GLY A 98 -7.34 6.16 -11.78
C GLY A 98 -8.03 5.03 -11.03
N TYR A 99 -7.85 4.95 -9.72
CA TYR A 99 -8.44 3.88 -8.89
C TYR A 99 -9.53 4.47 -7.99
N ARG A 100 -10.67 3.81 -7.92
CA ARG A 100 -11.81 4.24 -7.11
C ARG A 100 -12.48 3.07 -6.41
#